data_07b1bd24e1ed7a61f5f95f31a42dd0ff
#
_entry.id   07b1bd24e1ed7a61f5f95f31a42dd0ff
#
_cell.length_a   1.000
_cell.length_b   1.000
_cell.length_c   1.000
_cell.angle_alpha   90.00
_cell.angle_beta   90.00
_cell.angle_gamma   90.00
#
_symmetry.space_group_name_H-M   'P 1'
#
loop_
_entity.id
_entity.type
_entity.pdbx_description
1 polymer ?
#
loop_
_entity_poly.entity_id
_entity_poly.type
_entity_poly.pdbx_seq_one_letter_code
_entity_poly.pdbx_strand_id
1 'polypeptide(L)'
;MTEGAITEGRDAIQDLRSHPAAHSDLAQLLTATGQDLARAPDGKGSPVIFRVAVEGERQDLDPIIQDEAYRIARELLRNAFRHAQAGQIEAEIRYEDSTFRVRIRDDGKGIEPEIVKAGGRGGHWGLLGMRERAKQIGAQLEFWSEAGAGTEVELSIPSSIAYGAARRGRFRLLTRKKTNP
;
A
#
# COMPACT_ATOMS: atom_id res chain seq x y z
N MET A 1 10.87 -30.32 -1.43
CA MET A 1 9.72 -29.48 -1.88
C MET A 1 8.79 -29.14 -0.70
N THR A 2 9.27 -28.65 0.43
CA THR A 2 8.46 -28.40 1.64
C THR A 2 8.78 -27.09 2.36
N GLU A 3 9.74 -26.29 1.89
CA GLU A 3 10.09 -25.03 2.58
C GLU A 3 9.22 -23.84 2.17
N GLY A 4 8.61 -23.84 0.99
CA GLY A 4 7.73 -22.77 0.52
C GLY A 4 6.40 -22.67 1.28
N ALA A 5 5.80 -23.81 1.64
CA ALA A 5 4.50 -23.86 2.31
C ALA A 5 4.54 -23.40 3.79
N ILE A 6 5.71 -23.52 4.45
CA ILE A 6 5.87 -23.12 5.85
C ILE A 6 6.03 -21.58 5.95
N THR A 7 6.62 -20.96 4.95
CA THR A 7 6.81 -19.50 4.91
C THR A 7 5.47 -18.80 4.64
N GLU A 8 4.66 -19.32 3.71
CA GLU A 8 3.30 -18.80 3.45
C GLU A 8 2.37 -18.94 4.66
N GLY A 9 2.45 -20.04 5.41
CA GLY A 9 1.65 -20.24 6.61
C GLY A 9 2.02 -19.31 7.76
N ARG A 10 3.29 -18.93 7.92
CA ARG A 10 3.73 -17.96 8.91
C ARG A 10 3.31 -16.53 8.57
N ASP A 11 3.39 -16.16 7.30
CA ASP A 11 2.97 -14.85 6.81
C ASP A 11 1.44 -14.66 6.97
N ALA A 12 0.64 -15.70 6.72
CA ALA A 12 -0.81 -15.68 6.92
C ALA A 12 -1.22 -15.56 8.41
N ILE A 13 -0.45 -16.16 9.32
CA ILE A 13 -0.70 -16.06 10.79
C ILE A 13 -0.25 -14.71 11.33
N GLN A 14 0.76 -14.10 10.72
CA GLN A 14 1.23 -12.76 11.09
C GLN A 14 0.23 -11.69 10.64
N ASP A 15 -0.48 -11.89 9.53
CA ASP A 15 -1.59 -11.04 9.07
C ASP A 15 -2.77 -11.04 10.04
N LEU A 16 -3.05 -12.16 10.73
CA LEU A 16 -4.13 -12.24 11.72
C LEU A 16 -3.80 -11.55 13.06
N ARG A 17 -2.52 -11.27 13.34
CA ARG A 17 -2.06 -10.59 14.57
C ARG A 17 -1.83 -9.10 14.41
N SER A 18 -1.81 -8.59 13.18
CA SER A 18 -1.60 -7.17 12.91
C SER A 18 -2.94 -6.50 12.57
N HIS A 19 -3.78 -6.28 13.57
CA HIS A 19 -4.72 -5.17 13.57
C HIS A 19 -4.00 -4.00 14.25
N PRO A 20 -3.26 -3.17 13.54
CA PRO A 20 -2.83 -1.91 14.09
C PRO A 20 -4.08 -1.07 14.25
N ALA A 21 -4.30 -0.70 15.49
CA ALA A 21 -5.44 0.01 15.98
C ALA A 21 -6.00 1.06 15.03
N ALA A 22 -7.30 1.27 15.11
CA ALA A 22 -8.14 2.23 14.40
C ALA A 22 -7.70 3.72 14.49
N HIS A 23 -6.48 4.01 14.93
CA HIS A 23 -5.91 5.34 15.15
C HIS A 23 -4.47 5.53 14.61
N SER A 24 -3.85 4.51 14.00
CA SER A 24 -2.51 4.68 13.44
C SER A 24 -2.59 5.28 12.04
N ASP A 25 -1.89 6.39 11.82
CA ASP A 25 -1.77 7.04 10.52
C ASP A 25 -1.09 6.10 9.51
N LEU A 26 -1.64 6.02 8.29
CA LEU A 26 -1.10 5.18 7.22
C LEU A 26 0.40 5.44 6.96
N ALA A 27 0.84 6.71 7.03
CA ALA A 27 2.24 7.06 6.86
C ALA A 27 3.14 6.45 7.96
N GLN A 28 2.66 6.43 9.20
CA GLN A 28 3.38 5.80 10.31
C GLN A 28 3.47 4.27 10.11
N LEU A 29 2.39 3.65 9.67
CA LEU A 29 2.35 2.21 9.38
C LEU A 29 3.33 1.84 8.27
N LEU A 30 3.35 2.60 7.16
CA LEU A 30 4.27 2.37 6.06
C LEU A 30 5.72 2.65 6.45
N THR A 31 5.96 3.67 7.28
CA THR A 31 7.31 3.97 7.79
C THR A 31 7.84 2.81 8.63
N ALA A 32 7.04 2.31 9.58
CA ALA A 32 7.42 1.16 10.41
C ALA A 32 7.68 -0.09 9.56
N THR A 33 6.77 -0.39 8.62
CA THR A 33 6.90 -1.53 7.71
C THR A 33 8.19 -1.46 6.89
N GLY A 34 8.48 -0.32 6.26
CA GLY A 34 9.68 -0.16 5.44
C GLY A 34 10.96 -0.25 6.27
N GLN A 35 10.97 0.30 7.48
CA GLN A 35 12.11 0.18 8.40
C GLN A 35 12.36 -1.27 8.83
N ASP A 36 11.29 -2.04 9.09
CA ASP A 36 11.40 -3.45 9.44
C ASP A 36 11.93 -4.28 8.27
N LEU A 37 11.43 -4.02 7.05
CA LEU A 37 11.91 -4.68 5.83
C LEU A 37 13.37 -4.34 5.53
N ALA A 38 13.80 -3.09 5.75
CA ALA A 38 15.18 -2.66 5.57
C ALA A 38 16.16 -3.32 6.56
N ARG A 39 15.67 -3.73 7.73
CA ARG A 39 16.48 -4.43 8.76
C ARG A 39 16.52 -5.94 8.58
N ALA A 40 15.64 -6.51 7.75
CA ALA A 40 15.56 -7.96 7.57
C ALA A 40 16.87 -8.52 6.99
N PRO A 41 17.45 -9.58 7.57
CA PRO A 41 18.81 -10.01 7.28
C PRO A 41 18.90 -10.93 6.06
N ASP A 42 18.36 -10.57 4.92
CA ASP A 42 18.61 -11.32 3.68
C ASP A 42 20.04 -11.10 3.14
N GLY A 43 20.87 -10.37 3.90
CA GLY A 43 22.36 -10.45 3.97
C GLY A 43 23.16 -10.25 2.69
N LYS A 44 22.58 -9.90 1.54
CA LYS A 44 23.29 -9.85 0.25
C LYS A 44 23.14 -8.55 -0.54
N GLY A 45 22.50 -7.51 0.00
CA GLY A 45 22.28 -6.24 -0.71
C GLY A 45 22.98 -5.06 -0.04
N SER A 46 23.28 -4.02 -0.82
CA SER A 46 23.60 -2.70 -0.31
C SER A 46 22.43 -2.15 0.49
N PRO A 47 22.67 -1.27 1.49
CA PRO A 47 21.59 -0.69 2.26
C PRO A 47 20.63 0.08 1.35
N VAL A 48 19.35 -0.28 1.42
CA VAL A 48 18.27 0.38 0.66
C VAL A 48 17.87 1.67 1.37
N ILE A 49 17.83 2.78 0.65
CA ILE A 49 17.31 4.04 1.17
C ILE A 49 15.78 4.00 1.04
N PHE A 50 15.07 3.98 2.18
CA PHE A 50 13.62 4.02 2.22
C PHE A 50 13.11 5.39 2.70
N ARG A 51 12.09 5.92 2.02
CA ARG A 51 11.45 7.20 2.37
C ARG A 51 9.93 7.09 2.29
N VAL A 52 9.25 7.84 3.17
CA VAL A 52 7.81 8.06 3.10
C VAL A 52 7.56 9.55 2.93
N ALA A 53 6.85 9.93 1.89
CA ALA A 53 6.42 11.30 1.62
C ALA A 53 4.90 11.41 1.82
N VAL A 54 4.44 12.54 2.34
CA VAL A 54 3.01 12.84 2.49
C VAL A 54 2.74 14.19 1.88
N GLU A 55 1.81 14.26 0.93
CA GLU A 55 1.39 15.47 0.25
C GLU A 55 -0.10 15.75 0.49
N GLY A 56 -0.45 17.03 0.55
CA GLY A 56 -1.81 17.49 0.81
C GLY A 56 -2.17 17.56 2.28
N GLU A 57 -3.36 18.12 2.56
CA GLU A 57 -3.88 18.19 3.93
C GLU A 57 -4.47 16.83 4.32
N ARG A 58 -3.97 16.29 5.43
CA ARG A 58 -4.42 14.98 5.92
C ARG A 58 -5.91 14.97 6.18
N GLN A 59 -6.57 13.94 5.72
CA GLN A 59 -7.98 13.68 5.92
C GLN A 59 -8.17 12.30 6.56
N ASP A 60 -9.21 12.17 7.40
CA ASP A 60 -9.57 10.89 7.99
C ASP A 60 -10.07 9.93 6.91
N LEU A 61 -9.40 8.82 6.74
CA LEU A 61 -9.82 7.76 5.85
C LEU A 61 -10.93 6.91 6.48
N ASP A 62 -11.78 6.33 5.64
CA ASP A 62 -12.63 5.24 6.08
C ASP A 62 -11.75 4.09 6.61
N PRO A 63 -12.06 3.50 7.78
CA PRO A 63 -11.20 2.47 8.38
C PRO A 63 -10.97 1.25 7.49
N ILE A 64 -11.96 0.83 6.71
CA ILE A 64 -11.85 -0.31 5.79
C ILE A 64 -10.90 0.06 4.65
N ILE A 65 -11.04 1.28 4.12
CA ILE A 65 -10.18 1.79 3.06
C ILE A 65 -8.74 1.92 3.53
N GLN A 66 -8.53 2.43 4.74
CA GLN A 66 -7.19 2.54 5.32
C GLN A 66 -6.53 1.16 5.48
N ASP A 67 -7.26 0.16 5.98
CA ASP A 67 -6.74 -1.20 6.16
C ASP A 67 -6.37 -1.85 4.81
N GLU A 68 -7.25 -1.77 3.82
CA GLU A 68 -6.98 -2.35 2.50
C GLU A 68 -5.85 -1.62 1.74
N ALA A 69 -5.80 -0.28 1.83
CA ALA A 69 -4.70 0.51 1.27
C ALA A 69 -3.37 0.13 1.92
N TYR A 70 -3.35 -0.04 3.25
CA TYR A 70 -2.16 -0.51 3.96
C TYR A 70 -1.74 -1.92 3.52
N ARG A 71 -2.67 -2.87 3.39
CA ARG A 71 -2.37 -4.25 2.94
C ARG A 71 -1.75 -4.27 1.55
N ILE A 72 -2.32 -3.49 0.62
CA ILE A 72 -1.79 -3.38 -0.74
C ILE A 72 -0.39 -2.74 -0.71
N ALA A 73 -0.22 -1.61 -0.03
CA ALA A 73 1.06 -0.90 0.03
C ALA A 73 2.15 -1.74 0.73
N ARG A 74 1.81 -2.48 1.80
CA ARG A 74 2.72 -3.41 2.48
C ARG A 74 3.22 -4.51 1.55
N GLU A 75 2.34 -5.09 0.74
CA GLU A 75 2.73 -6.12 -0.23
C GLU A 75 3.63 -5.53 -1.33
N LEU A 76 3.35 -4.32 -1.80
CA LEU A 76 4.20 -3.61 -2.75
C LEU A 76 5.59 -3.32 -2.18
N LEU A 77 5.68 -2.85 -0.94
CA LEU A 77 6.95 -2.64 -0.24
C LEU A 77 7.71 -3.95 -0.11
N ARG A 78 7.04 -5.02 0.30
CA ARG A 78 7.66 -6.35 0.41
C ARG A 78 8.24 -6.83 -0.91
N ASN A 79 7.52 -6.62 -2.01
CA ASN A 79 8.00 -6.96 -3.34
C ASN A 79 9.20 -6.11 -3.76
N ALA A 80 9.18 -4.80 -3.52
CA ALA A 80 10.29 -3.91 -3.81
C ALA A 80 11.56 -4.33 -3.03
N PHE A 81 11.46 -4.51 -1.71
CA PHE A 81 12.61 -4.91 -0.89
C PHE A 81 13.17 -6.30 -1.24
N ARG A 82 12.32 -7.27 -1.58
CA ARG A 82 12.75 -8.65 -1.86
C ARG A 82 13.23 -8.88 -3.29
N HIS A 83 12.64 -8.17 -4.26
CA HIS A 83 12.79 -8.55 -5.67
C HIS A 83 13.37 -7.48 -6.56
N ALA A 84 13.28 -6.20 -6.20
CA ALA A 84 13.69 -5.13 -7.10
C ALA A 84 15.21 -4.96 -7.22
N GLN A 85 15.98 -5.34 -6.21
CA GLN A 85 17.42 -5.03 -6.11
C GLN A 85 17.67 -3.51 -6.20
N ALA A 86 16.79 -2.74 -5.58
CA ALA A 86 16.75 -1.29 -5.61
C ALA A 86 17.78 -0.69 -4.63
N GLY A 87 18.31 0.48 -4.98
CA GLY A 87 19.05 1.35 -4.07
C GLY A 87 18.13 2.29 -3.30
N GLN A 88 16.98 2.63 -3.89
CA GLN A 88 16.00 3.52 -3.29
C GLN A 88 14.58 2.96 -3.45
N ILE A 89 13.79 3.08 -2.37
CA ILE A 89 12.36 2.77 -2.38
C ILE A 89 11.64 3.95 -1.74
N GLU A 90 10.60 4.45 -2.38
CA GLU A 90 9.78 5.55 -1.91
C GLU A 90 8.31 5.15 -1.83
N ALA A 91 7.68 5.48 -0.70
CA ALA A 91 6.24 5.43 -0.52
C ALA A 91 5.70 6.86 -0.46
N GLU A 92 4.77 7.22 -1.30
CA GLU A 92 4.13 8.52 -1.32
C GLU A 92 2.64 8.39 -1.04
N ILE A 93 2.12 9.23 -0.16
CA ILE A 93 0.71 9.33 0.18
C ILE A 93 0.23 10.72 -0.20
N ARG A 94 -0.82 10.81 -1.02
CA ARG A 94 -1.42 12.07 -1.43
C ARG A 94 -2.89 12.17 -1.01
N TYR A 95 -3.19 13.24 -0.27
CA TYR A 95 -4.55 13.62 0.09
C TYR A 95 -5.02 14.74 -0.82
N GLU A 96 -5.88 14.40 -1.79
CA GLU A 96 -6.42 15.36 -2.76
C GLU A 96 -7.94 15.48 -2.60
N ASP A 97 -8.55 16.56 -3.12
CA ASP A 97 -9.99 16.80 -3.03
C ASP A 97 -10.82 15.73 -3.74
N SER A 98 -10.33 15.22 -4.86
CA SER A 98 -11.04 14.27 -5.71
C SER A 98 -10.60 12.82 -5.50
N THR A 99 -9.38 12.60 -4.97
CA THR A 99 -8.75 11.28 -4.96
C THR A 99 -7.80 11.16 -3.77
N PHE A 100 -7.76 10.00 -3.17
CA PHE A 100 -6.69 9.58 -2.26
C PHE A 100 -5.74 8.65 -3.02
N ARG A 101 -4.43 8.85 -2.89
CA ARG A 101 -3.42 8.04 -3.60
C ARG A 101 -2.35 7.51 -2.68
N VAL A 102 -1.92 6.30 -2.98
CA VAL A 102 -0.73 5.68 -2.40
C VAL A 102 0.13 5.18 -3.54
N ARG A 103 1.35 5.67 -3.64
CA ARG A 103 2.32 5.29 -4.66
C ARG A 103 3.55 4.67 -4.03
N ILE A 104 3.98 3.54 -4.55
CA ILE A 104 5.24 2.88 -4.19
C ILE A 104 6.12 2.85 -5.44
N ARG A 105 7.34 3.35 -5.30
CA ARG A 105 8.32 3.40 -6.39
C ARG A 105 9.65 2.83 -5.93
N ASP A 106 10.30 2.06 -6.78
CA ASP A 106 11.68 1.60 -6.64
C ASP A 106 12.51 1.95 -7.88
N ASP A 107 13.82 2.09 -7.72
CA ASP A 107 14.80 2.30 -8.79
C ASP A 107 15.51 1.01 -9.19
N GLY A 108 14.88 -0.15 -8.96
CA GLY A 108 15.47 -1.44 -9.18
C GLY A 108 15.47 -1.93 -10.63
N LYS A 109 15.58 -3.25 -10.78
CA LYS A 109 15.67 -3.90 -12.10
C LYS A 109 14.39 -3.85 -12.95
N GLY A 110 13.26 -3.45 -12.36
CA GLY A 110 11.95 -3.51 -12.99
C GLY A 110 11.36 -4.91 -13.08
N ILE A 111 10.17 -4.98 -13.66
CA ILE A 111 9.41 -6.22 -13.92
C ILE A 111 9.24 -6.36 -15.44
N GLU A 112 9.47 -7.53 -15.97
CA GLU A 112 9.27 -7.78 -17.40
C GLU A 112 7.80 -7.57 -17.80
N PRO A 113 7.54 -6.91 -18.95
CA PRO A 113 6.18 -6.57 -19.39
C PRO A 113 5.24 -7.78 -19.48
N GLU A 114 5.78 -8.97 -19.83
CA GLU A 114 5.02 -10.22 -19.90
C GLU A 114 4.48 -10.63 -18.53
N ILE A 115 5.24 -10.43 -17.47
CA ILE A 115 4.85 -10.75 -16.09
C ILE A 115 3.72 -9.81 -15.63
N VAL A 116 3.83 -8.51 -15.95
CA VAL A 116 2.80 -7.52 -15.63
C VAL A 116 1.49 -7.81 -16.38
N LYS A 117 1.59 -8.13 -17.68
CA LYS A 117 0.44 -8.47 -18.54
C LYS A 117 -0.23 -9.79 -18.16
N ALA A 118 0.56 -10.78 -17.77
CA ALA A 118 0.06 -12.09 -17.35
C ALA A 118 -0.65 -12.06 -15.97
N GLY A 119 -0.70 -10.89 -15.31
CA GLY A 119 -1.34 -10.75 -13.99
C GLY A 119 -0.68 -11.62 -12.92
N GLY A 120 0.62 -11.97 -13.12
CA GLY A 120 1.38 -12.77 -12.16
C GLY A 120 1.28 -14.29 -12.35
N ARG A 121 0.89 -14.80 -13.53
CA ARG A 121 1.01 -16.23 -13.83
C ARG A 121 2.48 -16.65 -13.74
N GLY A 122 2.77 -17.71 -12.99
CA GLY A 122 4.12 -18.22 -12.81
C GLY A 122 4.80 -17.88 -11.47
N GLY A 123 4.02 -17.70 -10.39
CA GLY A 123 4.56 -17.50 -9.04
C GLY A 123 4.41 -16.09 -8.48
N HIS A 124 3.85 -15.16 -9.24
CA HIS A 124 3.60 -13.77 -8.80
C HIS A 124 2.13 -13.55 -8.38
N TRP A 125 1.60 -14.42 -7.53
CA TRP A 125 0.22 -14.37 -7.03
C TRP A 125 -0.12 -13.04 -6.33
N GLY A 126 0.88 -12.33 -5.80
CA GLY A 126 0.69 -11.04 -5.13
C GLY A 126 0.07 -9.96 -6.02
N LEU A 127 0.44 -9.88 -7.31
CA LEU A 127 -0.09 -8.86 -8.25
C LEU A 127 -1.60 -9.05 -8.52
N LEU A 128 -2.03 -10.29 -8.69
CA LEU A 128 -3.45 -10.60 -8.91
C LEU A 128 -4.27 -10.28 -7.66
N GLY A 129 -3.83 -10.73 -6.49
CA GLY A 129 -4.51 -10.47 -5.22
C GLY A 129 -4.63 -8.99 -4.90
N MET A 130 -3.58 -8.19 -5.19
CA MET A 130 -3.65 -6.74 -5.01
C MET A 130 -4.65 -6.06 -5.95
N ARG A 131 -4.74 -6.47 -7.22
CA ARG A 131 -5.74 -5.97 -8.15
C ARG A 131 -7.17 -6.30 -7.72
N GLU A 132 -7.39 -7.51 -7.24
CA GLU A 132 -8.70 -7.94 -6.73
C GLU A 132 -9.11 -7.13 -5.49
N ARG A 133 -8.20 -6.91 -4.53
CA ARG A 133 -8.43 -6.04 -3.36
C ARG A 133 -8.77 -4.62 -3.77
N ALA A 134 -7.97 -4.01 -4.65
CA ALA A 134 -8.23 -2.67 -5.14
C ALA A 134 -9.62 -2.57 -5.76
N LYS A 135 -10.00 -3.53 -6.60
CA LYS A 135 -11.34 -3.59 -7.21
C LYS A 135 -12.45 -3.71 -6.17
N GLN A 136 -12.27 -4.52 -5.13
CA GLN A 136 -13.27 -4.72 -4.07
C GLN A 136 -13.60 -3.43 -3.31
N ILE A 137 -12.62 -2.53 -3.15
CA ILE A 137 -12.82 -1.23 -2.50
C ILE A 137 -13.11 -0.09 -3.49
N GLY A 138 -13.36 -0.40 -4.77
CA GLY A 138 -13.63 0.61 -5.79
C GLY A 138 -12.42 1.48 -6.15
N ALA A 139 -11.21 0.96 -5.93
CA ALA A 139 -9.95 1.61 -6.26
C ALA A 139 -9.41 1.13 -7.61
N GLN A 140 -8.52 1.94 -8.21
CA GLN A 140 -7.71 1.59 -9.36
C GLN A 140 -6.28 1.30 -8.90
N LEU A 141 -5.65 0.29 -9.49
CA LEU A 141 -4.26 -0.08 -9.24
C LEU A 141 -3.53 -0.13 -10.57
N GLU A 142 -2.60 0.80 -10.76
CA GLU A 142 -1.83 0.96 -11.99
C GLU A 142 -0.37 0.61 -11.76
N PHE A 143 0.24 0.01 -12.79
CA PHE A 143 1.63 -0.48 -12.75
C PHE A 143 2.41 0.08 -13.93
N TRP A 144 3.54 0.71 -13.63
CA TRP A 144 4.55 1.12 -14.61
C TRP A 144 5.88 0.46 -14.24
N SER A 145 6.46 -0.24 -15.17
CA SER A 145 7.75 -0.88 -14.97
C SER A 145 8.48 -1.00 -16.29
N GLU A 146 9.77 -0.72 -16.23
CA GLU A 146 10.68 -0.84 -17.37
C GLU A 146 11.95 -1.54 -16.89
N ALA A 147 12.48 -2.45 -17.71
CA ALA A 147 13.67 -3.20 -17.41
C ALA A 147 14.87 -2.26 -17.16
N GLY A 148 15.45 -2.33 -15.96
CA GLY A 148 16.57 -1.50 -15.54
C GLY A 148 16.22 -0.08 -15.09
N ALA A 149 14.92 0.31 -15.09
CA ALA A 149 14.45 1.64 -14.67
C ALA A 149 13.56 1.61 -13.42
N GLY A 150 13.32 0.41 -12.86
CA GLY A 150 12.53 0.22 -11.65
C GLY A 150 11.06 -0.05 -11.88
N THR A 151 10.29 0.05 -10.80
CA THR A 151 8.85 -0.16 -10.82
C THR A 151 8.15 0.94 -10.05
N GLU A 152 7.03 1.39 -10.57
CA GLU A 152 6.11 2.29 -9.90
C GLU A 152 4.71 1.68 -9.90
N VAL A 153 4.05 1.70 -8.75
CA VAL A 153 2.68 1.23 -8.59
C VAL A 153 1.88 2.27 -7.85
N GLU A 154 0.75 2.68 -8.40
CA GLU A 154 -0.16 3.65 -7.80
C GLU A 154 -1.53 3.04 -7.53
N LEU A 155 -1.99 3.17 -6.29
CA LEU A 155 -3.35 2.91 -5.85
C LEU A 155 -4.09 4.24 -5.78
N SER A 156 -5.14 4.39 -6.58
CA SER A 156 -6.00 5.58 -6.62
C SER A 156 -7.41 5.25 -6.13
N ILE A 157 -7.90 5.99 -5.14
CA ILE A 157 -9.21 5.79 -4.52
C ILE A 157 -10.02 7.08 -4.61
N PRO A 158 -11.23 7.08 -5.20
CA PRO A 158 -12.08 8.26 -5.24
C PRO A 158 -12.33 8.82 -3.84
N SER A 159 -12.26 10.13 -3.67
CA SER A 159 -12.43 10.81 -2.37
C SER A 159 -13.76 10.49 -1.69
N SER A 160 -14.82 10.25 -2.48
CA SER A 160 -16.14 9.85 -2.00
C SER A 160 -16.12 8.48 -1.29
N ILE A 161 -15.20 7.62 -1.66
CA ILE A 161 -14.95 6.31 -1.03
C ILE A 161 -13.95 6.48 0.10
N ALA A 162 -12.80 7.08 -0.19
CA ALA A 162 -11.70 7.21 0.75
C ALA A 162 -12.08 7.96 2.04
N TYR A 163 -12.84 9.05 1.92
CA TYR A 163 -13.22 9.93 3.04
C TYR A 163 -14.73 9.87 3.37
N GLY A 164 -15.47 8.95 2.78
CA GLY A 164 -16.94 8.97 2.77
C GLY A 164 -17.58 8.87 4.15
N ALA A 165 -17.04 8.05 5.05
CA ALA A 165 -17.56 7.91 6.41
C ALA A 165 -17.21 9.13 7.29
N ALA A 166 -16.00 9.66 7.16
CA ALA A 166 -15.54 10.84 7.90
C ALA A 166 -16.32 12.11 7.52
N ARG A 167 -16.58 12.31 6.21
CA ARG A 167 -17.40 13.44 5.73
C ARG A 167 -18.85 13.37 6.22
N ARG A 168 -19.47 12.18 6.25
CA ARG A 168 -20.85 12.01 6.78
C ARG A 168 -20.94 12.30 8.27
N GLY A 169 -19.93 11.97 9.06
CA GLY A 169 -19.85 12.28 10.48
C GLY A 169 -19.77 13.79 10.76
N ARG A 170 -18.95 14.53 10.01
CA ARG A 170 -18.84 16.00 10.12
C ARG A 170 -20.13 16.73 9.74
N PHE A 171 -20.83 16.31 8.69
CA PHE A 171 -22.11 16.91 8.29
C PHE A 171 -23.21 16.70 9.35
N ARG A 172 -23.28 15.53 9.98
CA ARG A 172 -24.25 15.25 11.07
C ARG A 172 -24.02 16.11 12.31
N LEU A 173 -22.78 16.45 12.62
CA LEU A 173 -22.45 17.32 13.76
C LEU A 173 -22.81 18.79 13.48
N LEU A 174 -22.65 19.27 12.27
CA LEU A 174 -22.97 20.65 11.88
C LEU A 174 -24.48 20.90 11.81
N THR A 175 -25.27 19.91 11.42
CA THR A 175 -26.74 20.02 11.35
C THR A 175 -27.41 19.93 12.72
N ARG A 176 -26.75 19.36 13.73
CA ARG A 176 -27.31 19.22 15.09
C ARG A 176 -27.19 20.48 15.95
N LYS A 177 -26.45 21.52 15.50
CA LYS A 177 -26.23 22.79 16.23
C LYS A 177 -27.23 23.91 15.89
N LYS A 178 -28.23 23.67 15.02
CA LYS A 178 -29.17 24.68 14.56
C LYS A 178 -30.62 24.50 15.00
N THR A 179 -30.90 23.67 15.99
CA THR A 179 -32.24 23.55 16.57
C THR A 179 -32.13 23.70 18.08
N ASN A 180 -32.20 24.95 18.54
CA ASN A 180 -32.75 25.24 19.85
C ASN A 180 -33.47 26.62 19.76
N PRO A 181 -34.76 26.68 20.11
CA PRO A 181 -35.57 27.91 20.10
C PRO A 181 -35.16 28.83 21.24
#